data_f37b91506af4ca4053fa12fcb1b7ba22
#
_entry.id   f37b91506af4ca4053fa12fcb1b7ba22
#
_cell.length_a   1.000
_cell.length_b   1.000
_cell.length_c   1.000
_cell.angle_alpha   90.00
_cell.angle_beta   90.00
_cell.angle_gamma   90.00
#
_symmetry.space_group_name_H-M   'P 1'
#
loop_
_entity.id
_entity.type
_entity.pdbx_description
1 polymer ?
#
loop_
_entity_poly.entity_id
_entity_poly.type
_entity_poly.pdbx_seq_one_letter_code
_entity_poly.pdbx_strand_id
1 'polypeptide(L)'
;ISGALWGAVGVMVIAIVAGGFWLVTSSKPQPAAVSAAEAAPPQEMRETPSSRETLTRMGVTWDENNFRSAINRNDTRVTQLFLQGGMDWKLSWTEEAMSAGYDDVLELMLRYRQNMVEEKPCRRFINTLSHAMSNGESLTSVRKEYLKAFCTVPAVVKRQQHDLDMATRRAKSQPDATTKKWQSIQSAIYEVIR
;
A
#
# COMPACT_ATOMS: atom_id res chain seq x y z
N ILE A 1 -32.88 -39.41 -19.78
CA ILE A 1 -31.65 -40.19 -20.06
C ILE A 1 -30.52 -39.39 -19.44
N SER A 2 -30.23 -39.52 -18.14
CA SER A 2 -29.30 -40.47 -17.53
C SER A 2 -27.83 -40.21 -17.85
N GLY A 3 -27.07 -39.99 -16.77
CA GLY A 3 -25.63 -40.08 -16.65
C GLY A 3 -25.08 -39.01 -15.72
N ALA A 4 -25.08 -39.08 -14.49
CA ALA A 4 -24.54 -39.83 -13.35
C ALA A 4 -23.03 -40.20 -13.50
N LEU A 5 -22.31 -39.82 -12.47
CA LEU A 5 -21.29 -40.58 -11.74
C LEU A 5 -19.87 -40.00 -11.67
N TRP A 6 -19.50 -39.74 -10.43
CA TRP A 6 -18.31 -40.16 -9.66
C TRP A 6 -17.05 -39.33 -9.88
N GLY A 7 -16.35 -38.97 -8.88
CA GLY A 7 -15.95 -39.33 -7.52
C GLY A 7 -14.64 -38.59 -7.30
N ALA A 8 -14.00 -38.42 -6.29
CA ALA A 8 -13.79 -39.14 -5.09
C ALA A 8 -13.02 -38.23 -4.11
N VAL A 9 -13.42 -38.29 -2.91
CA VAL A 9 -12.76 -38.08 -1.65
C VAL A 9 -11.25 -38.39 -1.64
N GLY A 10 -10.46 -37.44 -1.17
CA GLY A 10 -9.07 -37.64 -0.79
C GLY A 10 -8.82 -37.08 0.59
N VAL A 11 -9.23 -37.80 1.61
CA VAL A 11 -8.85 -37.55 3.01
C VAL A 11 -7.43 -38.07 3.19
N MET A 12 -6.46 -37.21 3.49
CA MET A 12 -5.14 -37.62 3.94
C MET A 12 -4.98 -37.31 5.42
N VAL A 13 -5.17 -38.35 6.20
CA VAL A 13 -4.86 -38.43 7.63
C VAL A 13 -3.33 -38.63 7.75
N ILE A 14 -2.63 -37.72 8.37
CA ILE A 14 -1.26 -37.98 8.82
C ILE A 14 -1.28 -38.15 10.32
N ALA A 15 -0.97 -39.39 10.70
CA ALA A 15 -0.85 -39.85 12.06
C ALA A 15 0.40 -39.30 12.74
N ILE A 16 0.20 -38.84 13.96
CA ILE A 16 1.25 -38.52 14.92
C ILE A 16 1.79 -39.85 15.49
N VAL A 17 3.08 -40.09 15.38
CA VAL A 17 3.77 -41.12 16.14
C VAL A 17 4.63 -40.44 17.20
N ALA A 18 4.15 -40.53 18.42
CA ALA A 18 4.91 -40.30 19.63
C ALA A 18 5.62 -41.61 20.02
N GLY A 19 6.87 -41.51 20.36
CA GLY A 19 7.61 -42.59 20.98
C GLY A 19 9.04 -42.10 21.12
N GLY A 20 9.55 -41.81 22.21
CA GLY A 20 9.61 -42.53 23.44
C GLY A 20 11.01 -43.04 23.68
N PHE A 21 11.53 -42.68 24.84
CA PHE A 21 12.50 -43.46 25.59
C PHE A 21 14.00 -43.12 25.51
N TRP A 22 14.43 -42.40 26.50
CA TRP A 22 15.45 -42.64 27.53
C TRP A 22 16.55 -43.72 27.20
N LEU A 23 17.79 -43.26 27.19
CA LEU A 23 18.89 -44.03 27.78
C LEU A 23 19.92 -43.09 28.40
N VAL A 24 19.93 -43.10 29.71
CA VAL A 24 20.98 -42.54 30.57
C VAL A 24 22.17 -43.49 30.45
N THR A 25 23.30 -43.00 29.96
CA THR A 25 24.60 -43.64 30.22
C THR A 25 25.53 -42.63 30.87
N SER A 26 25.73 -42.87 32.13
CA SER A 26 26.78 -42.23 32.92
C SER A 26 28.15 -42.51 32.32
N SER A 27 28.85 -41.47 31.88
CA SER A 27 30.27 -41.53 31.58
C SER A 27 30.99 -40.43 32.36
N LYS A 28 32.00 -40.85 33.14
CA LYS A 28 32.85 -40.03 33.97
C LYS A 28 33.47 -38.84 33.22
N PRO A 29 33.71 -37.71 33.92
CA PRO A 29 34.41 -36.59 33.34
C PRO A 29 35.91 -36.87 33.16
N GLN A 30 36.35 -36.84 31.93
CA GLN A 30 37.76 -36.78 31.56
C GLN A 30 38.13 -35.29 31.43
N PRO A 31 39.21 -34.80 32.07
CA PRO A 31 39.63 -33.43 31.92
C PRO A 31 40.21 -33.23 30.53
N ALA A 32 39.41 -32.68 29.63
CA ALA A 32 39.88 -32.24 28.32
C ALA A 32 40.54 -30.87 28.44
N ALA A 33 41.71 -30.78 27.85
CA ALA A 33 42.51 -29.59 27.72
C ALA A 33 41.71 -28.37 27.27
N VAL A 34 41.86 -27.27 27.99
CA VAL A 34 41.36 -25.96 27.63
C VAL A 34 42.12 -25.50 26.39
N SER A 35 41.56 -25.79 25.20
CA SER A 35 41.93 -25.09 23.99
C SER A 35 41.29 -23.70 24.10
N ALA A 36 42.14 -22.71 24.36
CA ALA A 36 41.75 -21.31 24.28
C ALA A 36 41.27 -21.03 22.82
N ALA A 37 39.98 -21.21 22.58
CA ALA A 37 39.36 -20.64 21.41
C ALA A 37 39.40 -19.14 21.61
N GLU A 38 40.31 -18.50 20.91
CA GLU A 38 40.40 -17.06 20.73
C GLU A 38 39.00 -16.56 20.36
N ALA A 39 38.33 -15.92 21.32
CA ALA A 39 37.03 -15.30 21.10
C ALA A 39 37.19 -14.26 20.01
N ALA A 40 36.61 -14.55 18.86
CA ALA A 40 36.47 -13.54 17.80
C ALA A 40 35.87 -12.27 18.43
N PRO A 41 36.42 -11.10 18.14
CA PRO A 41 35.92 -9.85 18.69
C PRO A 41 34.42 -9.74 18.38
N PRO A 42 33.60 -9.21 19.29
CA PRO A 42 32.18 -9.01 19.04
C PRO A 42 32.04 -8.25 17.72
N GLN A 43 31.37 -8.85 16.75
CA GLN A 43 31.01 -8.12 15.57
C GLN A 43 30.13 -6.98 16.05
N GLU A 44 30.68 -5.76 16.07
CA GLU A 44 29.87 -4.54 16.20
C GLU A 44 28.71 -4.67 15.21
N MET A 45 27.50 -4.85 15.75
CA MET A 45 26.28 -4.73 14.98
C MET A 45 26.34 -3.32 14.38
N ARG A 46 26.72 -3.23 13.12
CA ARG A 46 26.64 -1.97 12.36
C ARG A 46 25.17 -1.58 12.39
N GLU A 47 24.85 -0.63 13.26
CA GLU A 47 23.52 -0.03 13.27
C GLU A 47 23.24 0.47 11.85
N THR A 48 22.14 0.02 11.28
CA THR A 48 21.70 0.53 9.98
C THR A 48 21.45 2.02 10.15
N PRO A 49 22.09 2.89 9.34
CA PRO A 49 21.92 4.33 9.49
C PRO A 49 20.45 4.71 9.41
N SER A 50 20.04 5.64 10.28
CA SER A 50 18.67 6.15 10.27
C SER A 50 18.35 6.76 8.90
N SER A 51 17.05 6.82 8.55
CA SER A 51 16.61 7.43 7.29
C SER A 51 17.10 8.87 7.14
N ARG A 52 17.13 9.63 8.25
CA ARG A 52 17.62 11.02 8.29
C ARG A 52 19.13 11.11 8.02
N GLU A 53 19.93 10.24 8.63
CA GLU A 53 21.38 10.18 8.36
C GLU A 53 21.68 9.79 6.93
N THR A 54 20.87 8.90 6.37
CA THR A 54 20.99 8.52 4.95
C THR A 54 20.69 9.70 4.04
N LEU A 55 19.62 10.45 4.28
CA LEU A 55 19.29 11.69 3.55
C LEU A 55 20.44 12.71 3.67
N THR A 56 20.96 12.94 4.87
CA THR A 56 22.08 13.86 5.10
C THR A 56 23.32 13.46 4.28
N ARG A 57 23.66 12.17 4.26
CA ARG A 57 24.76 11.65 3.43
C ARG A 57 24.54 11.82 1.92
N MET A 58 23.28 11.83 1.49
CA MET A 58 22.88 12.11 0.11
C MET A 58 22.86 13.63 -0.21
N GLY A 59 23.16 14.50 0.76
CA GLY A 59 23.08 15.95 0.62
C GLY A 59 21.64 16.48 0.62
N VAL A 60 20.67 15.68 1.12
CA VAL A 60 19.25 16.06 1.19
C VAL A 60 18.91 16.50 2.61
N THR A 61 18.51 17.76 2.77
CA THR A 61 18.09 18.30 4.06
C THR A 61 16.73 17.73 4.46
N TRP A 62 16.55 17.46 5.75
CA TRP A 62 15.29 16.97 6.33
C TRP A 62 14.30 18.12 6.49
N ASP A 63 13.56 18.45 5.44
CA ASP A 63 12.51 19.49 5.44
C ASP A 63 11.38 19.17 4.45
N GLU A 64 10.23 19.86 4.64
CA GLU A 64 9.04 19.68 3.81
C GLU A 64 9.28 19.99 2.32
N ASN A 65 10.13 20.97 2.01
CA ASN A 65 10.35 21.39 0.61
C ASN A 65 11.11 20.31 -0.16
N ASN A 66 12.14 19.73 0.46
CA ASN A 66 12.88 18.62 -0.15
C ASN A 66 12.02 17.36 -0.27
N PHE A 67 11.16 17.08 0.72
CA PHE A 67 10.24 15.97 0.62
C PHE A 67 9.22 16.17 -0.53
N ARG A 68 8.55 17.32 -0.59
CA ARG A 68 7.63 17.65 -1.68
C ARG A 68 8.35 17.63 -3.04
N SER A 69 9.58 18.12 -3.10
CA SER A 69 10.39 18.06 -4.32
C SER A 69 10.70 16.64 -4.76
N ALA A 70 10.94 15.71 -3.82
CA ALA A 70 11.14 14.30 -4.13
C ALA A 70 9.86 13.67 -4.71
N ILE A 71 8.70 13.96 -4.12
CA ILE A 71 7.38 13.53 -4.62
C ILE A 71 7.19 14.04 -6.06
N ASN A 72 7.42 15.34 -6.29
CA ASN A 72 7.18 15.99 -7.60
C ASN A 72 8.19 15.60 -8.68
N ARG A 73 9.26 14.91 -8.31
CA ARG A 73 10.23 14.32 -9.27
C ARG A 73 10.07 12.81 -9.41
N ASN A 74 9.05 12.23 -8.78
CA ASN A 74 8.86 10.78 -8.71
C ASN A 74 10.09 10.03 -8.13
N ASP A 75 10.82 10.67 -7.20
CA ASP A 75 11.99 10.07 -6.55
C ASP A 75 11.53 9.16 -5.42
N THR A 76 11.27 7.91 -5.75
CA THR A 76 10.77 6.90 -4.81
C THR A 76 11.74 6.64 -3.66
N ARG A 77 13.07 6.69 -3.92
CA ARG A 77 14.09 6.43 -2.90
C ARG A 77 14.11 7.52 -1.83
N VAL A 78 14.18 8.77 -2.25
CA VAL A 78 14.19 9.90 -1.32
C VAL A 78 12.84 10.03 -0.62
N THR A 79 11.74 9.87 -1.32
CA THR A 79 10.38 9.85 -0.76
C THR A 79 10.25 8.77 0.32
N GLN A 80 10.74 7.56 0.07
CA GLN A 80 10.71 6.46 1.05
C GLN A 80 11.48 6.81 2.32
N LEU A 81 12.65 7.42 2.21
CA LEU A 81 13.46 7.80 3.37
C LEU A 81 12.75 8.85 4.24
N PHE A 82 12.08 9.84 3.63
CA PHE A 82 11.28 10.80 4.37
C PHE A 82 10.11 10.13 5.11
N LEU A 83 9.38 9.24 4.44
CA LEU A 83 8.26 8.51 5.02
C LEU A 83 8.69 7.57 6.15
N GLN A 84 9.78 6.82 5.97
CA GLN A 84 10.37 5.95 7.00
C GLN A 84 10.87 6.73 8.20
N GLY A 85 11.40 7.92 7.99
CA GLY A 85 11.84 8.83 9.05
C GLY A 85 10.68 9.48 9.80
N GLY A 86 9.43 9.24 9.40
CA GLY A 86 8.23 9.74 10.06
C GLY A 86 7.87 11.18 9.70
N MET A 87 8.24 11.67 8.51
CA MET A 87 7.80 12.99 8.07
C MET A 87 6.34 12.95 7.64
N ASP A 88 5.59 13.88 8.20
CA ASP A 88 4.19 14.09 7.81
C ASP A 88 4.08 14.72 6.43
N TRP A 89 2.95 14.49 5.76
CA TRP A 89 2.70 15.04 4.43
C TRP A 89 1.26 15.54 4.27
N LYS A 90 1.10 16.49 3.35
CA LYS A 90 -0.16 17.16 3.07
C LYS A 90 -0.90 16.48 1.92
N LEU A 91 -2.22 16.43 1.99
CA LEU A 91 -3.09 15.88 0.96
C LEU A 91 -2.79 16.45 -0.43
N SER A 92 -2.47 17.76 -0.52
CA SER A 92 -2.14 18.40 -1.81
C SER A 92 -0.96 17.75 -2.53
N TRP A 93 0.00 17.16 -1.81
CA TRP A 93 1.14 16.48 -2.43
C TRP A 93 0.73 15.14 -3.06
N THR A 94 -0.24 14.44 -2.44
CA THR A 94 -0.85 13.25 -3.08
C THR A 94 -1.63 13.65 -4.34
N GLU A 95 -2.35 14.77 -4.32
CA GLU A 95 -3.07 15.26 -5.49
C GLU A 95 -2.11 15.64 -6.62
N GLU A 96 -0.97 16.28 -6.30
CA GLU A 96 0.10 16.57 -7.25
C GLU A 96 0.64 15.29 -7.89
N ALA A 97 0.96 14.26 -7.07
CA ALA A 97 1.43 12.97 -7.56
C ALA A 97 0.38 12.23 -8.40
N MET A 98 -0.91 12.28 -7.99
CA MET A 98 -2.03 11.71 -8.76
C MET A 98 -2.18 12.40 -10.11
N SER A 99 -2.09 13.73 -10.14
CA SER A 99 -2.22 14.51 -11.38
C SER A 99 -1.04 14.33 -12.33
N ALA A 100 0.14 14.01 -11.78
CA ALA A 100 1.35 13.74 -12.56
C ALA A 100 1.49 12.26 -12.99
N GLY A 101 0.63 11.36 -12.51
CA GLY A 101 0.69 9.94 -12.83
C GLY A 101 1.82 9.18 -12.12
N TYR A 102 2.29 9.65 -10.96
CA TYR A 102 3.40 9.06 -10.20
C TYR A 102 2.93 7.93 -9.30
N ASP A 103 2.46 6.84 -9.89
CA ASP A 103 1.86 5.71 -9.19
C ASP A 103 2.83 5.04 -8.19
N ASP A 104 4.14 4.98 -8.48
CA ASP A 104 5.14 4.39 -7.56
C ASP A 104 5.27 5.21 -6.26
N VAL A 105 5.30 6.54 -6.37
CA VAL A 105 5.30 7.44 -5.20
C VAL A 105 3.97 7.35 -4.46
N LEU A 106 2.85 7.29 -5.17
CA LEU A 106 1.53 7.11 -4.57
C LEU A 106 1.44 5.81 -3.76
N GLU A 107 2.00 4.71 -4.26
CA GLU A 107 2.03 3.44 -3.52
C GLU A 107 2.82 3.57 -2.21
N LEU A 108 3.97 4.24 -2.25
CA LEU A 108 4.75 4.53 -1.04
C LEU A 108 3.96 5.38 -0.05
N MET A 109 3.38 6.49 -0.49
CA MET A 109 2.58 7.38 0.37
C MET A 109 1.38 6.64 0.98
N LEU A 110 0.71 5.78 0.22
CA LEU A 110 -0.41 4.98 0.73
C LEU A 110 0.02 4.00 1.83
N ARG A 111 1.21 3.41 1.69
CA ARG A 111 1.80 2.51 2.69
C ARG A 111 2.08 3.22 4.02
N TYR A 112 2.39 4.50 3.97
CA TYR A 112 2.63 5.39 5.12
C TYR A 112 1.47 6.38 5.36
N ARG A 113 0.23 5.99 5.02
CA ARG A 113 -0.96 6.87 5.10
C ARG A 113 -1.23 7.47 6.48
N GLN A 114 -0.72 6.85 7.55
CA GLN A 114 -0.80 7.37 8.92
C GLN A 114 -0.06 8.71 9.11
N ASN A 115 0.89 9.03 8.22
CA ASN A 115 1.64 10.29 8.24
C ASN A 115 0.91 11.43 7.49
N MET A 116 -0.28 11.17 6.93
CA MET A 116 -1.08 12.19 6.28
C MET A 116 -1.81 13.05 7.32
N VAL A 117 -1.67 14.37 7.21
CA VAL A 117 -2.23 15.33 8.19
C VAL A 117 -3.73 15.61 7.99
N GLU A 118 -4.36 15.11 6.96
CA GLU A 118 -5.75 15.42 6.59
C GLU A 118 -6.72 14.35 7.08
N GLU A 119 -7.80 14.78 7.79
CA GLU A 119 -8.78 13.84 8.36
C GLU A 119 -9.82 13.32 7.35
N LYS A 120 -10.15 14.08 6.30
CA LYS A 120 -11.25 13.76 5.36
C LYS A 120 -10.84 13.94 3.88
N PRO A 121 -9.88 13.16 3.40
CA PRO A 121 -9.30 13.37 2.07
C PRO A 121 -10.20 12.93 0.92
N CYS A 122 -11.22 12.11 1.15
CA CYS A 122 -11.95 11.39 0.11
C CYS A 122 -12.54 12.29 -0.97
N ARG A 123 -13.22 13.39 -0.60
CA ARG A 123 -13.85 14.28 -1.58
C ARG A 123 -12.83 14.85 -2.57
N ARG A 124 -11.66 15.21 -2.05
CA ARG A 124 -10.57 15.76 -2.88
C ARG A 124 -10.00 14.69 -3.78
N PHE A 125 -9.79 13.46 -3.29
CA PHE A 125 -9.35 12.34 -4.13
C PHE A 125 -10.33 12.04 -5.26
N ILE A 126 -11.63 11.97 -4.99
CA ILE A 126 -12.65 11.76 -6.01
C ILE A 126 -12.60 12.87 -7.06
N ASN A 127 -12.49 14.14 -6.66
CA ASN A 127 -12.41 15.25 -7.59
C ASN A 127 -11.14 15.18 -8.47
N THR A 128 -9.97 14.95 -7.86
CA THR A 128 -8.70 14.85 -8.58
C THR A 128 -8.73 13.70 -9.57
N LEU A 129 -9.20 12.52 -9.15
CA LEU A 129 -9.31 11.35 -10.03
C LEU A 129 -10.33 11.54 -11.12
N SER A 130 -11.49 12.16 -10.84
CA SER A 130 -12.49 12.49 -11.86
C SER A 130 -11.92 13.44 -12.92
N HIS A 131 -11.12 14.41 -12.50
CA HIS A 131 -10.45 15.33 -13.43
C HIS A 131 -9.40 14.61 -14.29
N ALA A 132 -8.53 13.80 -13.66
CA ALA A 132 -7.53 12.99 -14.37
C ALA A 132 -8.18 12.07 -15.42
N MET A 133 -9.24 11.35 -15.02
CA MET A 133 -10.01 10.48 -15.94
C MET A 133 -10.71 11.29 -17.05
N SER A 134 -11.16 12.50 -16.76
CA SER A 134 -11.73 13.37 -17.79
C SER A 134 -10.70 13.82 -18.83
N ASN A 135 -9.42 13.85 -18.48
CA ASN A 135 -8.31 14.12 -19.37
C ASN A 135 -7.75 12.87 -20.07
N GLY A 136 -8.38 11.70 -19.85
CA GLY A 136 -8.03 10.46 -20.52
C GLY A 136 -7.12 9.54 -19.73
N GLU A 137 -6.79 9.87 -18.47
CA GLU A 137 -6.03 9.00 -17.60
C GLU A 137 -6.88 7.83 -17.10
N SER A 138 -6.22 6.72 -16.79
CA SER A 138 -6.87 5.52 -16.25
C SER A 138 -6.95 5.54 -14.72
N LEU A 139 -7.96 4.87 -14.18
CA LEU A 139 -8.05 4.57 -12.77
C LEU A 139 -7.18 3.35 -12.46
N THR A 140 -5.89 3.58 -12.19
CA THR A 140 -4.90 2.53 -11.93
C THR A 140 -5.18 1.77 -10.64
N SER A 141 -4.48 0.64 -10.42
CA SER A 141 -4.66 -0.17 -9.21
C SER A 141 -4.36 0.63 -7.93
N VAL A 142 -3.27 1.40 -7.90
CA VAL A 142 -2.93 2.22 -6.73
C VAL A 142 -3.96 3.30 -6.46
N ARG A 143 -4.48 3.96 -7.50
CA ARG A 143 -5.56 4.96 -7.38
C ARG A 143 -6.86 4.35 -6.83
N LYS A 144 -7.19 3.11 -7.22
CA LYS A 144 -8.29 2.35 -6.62
C LYS A 144 -8.05 2.07 -5.14
N GLU A 145 -6.83 1.70 -4.75
CA GLU A 145 -6.50 1.46 -3.34
C GLU A 145 -6.62 2.73 -2.48
N TYR A 146 -6.30 3.92 -3.01
CA TYR A 146 -6.60 5.18 -2.33
C TYR A 146 -8.11 5.37 -2.10
N LEU A 147 -8.93 5.13 -3.10
CA LEU A 147 -10.39 5.20 -2.95
C LEU A 147 -10.90 4.22 -1.90
N LYS A 148 -10.43 2.97 -1.92
CA LYS A 148 -10.79 1.97 -0.91
C LYS A 148 -10.34 2.37 0.49
N ALA A 149 -9.12 2.87 0.63
CA ALA A 149 -8.55 3.22 1.93
C ALA A 149 -9.27 4.40 2.61
N PHE A 150 -9.80 5.34 1.83
CA PHE A 150 -10.31 6.60 2.37
C PHE A 150 -11.79 6.88 2.07
N CYS A 151 -12.41 6.21 1.09
CA CYS A 151 -13.72 6.59 0.56
C CYS A 151 -14.84 5.56 0.77
N THR A 152 -14.60 4.45 1.46
CA THR A 152 -15.61 3.42 1.74
C THR A 152 -16.55 3.76 2.91
N VAL A 153 -16.50 4.98 3.41
CA VAL A 153 -17.39 5.47 4.47
C VAL A 153 -18.82 5.56 3.94
N PRO A 154 -19.85 5.02 4.65
CA PRO A 154 -21.24 4.93 4.15
C PRO A 154 -21.81 6.25 3.61
N ALA A 155 -21.53 7.38 4.27
CA ALA A 155 -21.98 8.69 3.82
C ALA A 155 -21.38 9.11 2.47
N VAL A 156 -20.13 8.74 2.22
CA VAL A 156 -19.43 9.00 0.95
C VAL A 156 -19.98 8.11 -0.15
N VAL A 157 -20.14 6.81 0.13
CA VAL A 157 -20.72 5.85 -0.83
C VAL A 157 -22.12 6.27 -1.25
N LYS A 158 -22.97 6.65 -0.29
CA LYS A 158 -24.33 7.17 -0.57
C LYS A 158 -24.31 8.42 -1.44
N ARG A 159 -23.38 9.34 -1.16
CA ARG A 159 -23.23 10.54 -1.99
C ARG A 159 -22.77 10.21 -3.41
N GLN A 160 -21.79 9.34 -3.54
CA GLN A 160 -21.27 8.92 -4.84
C GLN A 160 -22.34 8.18 -5.67
N GLN A 161 -23.21 7.39 -5.02
CA GLN A 161 -24.38 6.81 -5.67
C GLN A 161 -25.32 7.89 -6.23
N HIS A 162 -25.60 8.92 -5.45
CA HIS A 162 -26.41 10.03 -5.91
C HIS A 162 -25.78 10.76 -7.12
N ASP A 163 -24.47 11.00 -7.07
CA ASP A 163 -23.75 11.67 -8.17
C ASP A 163 -23.76 10.81 -9.45
N LEU A 164 -23.66 9.48 -9.32
CA LEU A 164 -23.83 8.52 -10.43
C LEU A 164 -25.24 8.55 -11.00
N ASP A 165 -26.29 8.58 -10.15
CA ASP A 165 -27.68 8.64 -10.58
C ASP A 165 -27.97 9.95 -11.34
N MET A 166 -27.40 11.07 -10.90
CA MET A 166 -27.50 12.35 -11.59
C MET A 166 -26.80 12.32 -12.95
N ALA A 167 -25.58 11.78 -13.02
CA ALA A 167 -24.83 11.62 -14.26
C ALA A 167 -25.58 10.71 -15.25
N THR A 168 -26.18 9.62 -14.75
CA THR A 168 -26.97 8.68 -15.56
C THR A 168 -28.23 9.35 -16.14
N ARG A 169 -28.97 10.11 -15.33
CA ARG A 169 -30.13 10.89 -15.80
C ARG A 169 -29.72 11.89 -16.87
N ARG A 170 -28.63 12.61 -16.66
CA ARG A 170 -28.13 13.60 -17.62
C ARG A 170 -27.70 12.96 -18.94
N ALA A 171 -27.00 11.82 -18.89
CA ALA A 171 -26.57 11.09 -20.09
C ALA A 171 -27.78 10.53 -20.89
N LYS A 172 -28.92 10.25 -20.24
CA LYS A 172 -30.18 9.85 -20.91
C LYS A 172 -30.89 11.03 -21.55
N SER A 173 -30.93 12.20 -20.90
CA SER A 173 -31.62 13.38 -21.41
C SER A 173 -30.81 14.13 -22.47
N GLN A 174 -29.48 14.06 -22.38
CA GLN A 174 -28.54 14.71 -23.28
C GLN A 174 -27.40 13.74 -23.64
N PRO A 175 -27.63 12.81 -24.59
CA PRO A 175 -26.73 11.69 -24.86
C PRO A 175 -25.51 12.08 -25.73
N ASP A 176 -24.78 13.12 -25.35
CA ASP A 176 -23.54 13.52 -25.98
C ASP A 176 -22.30 12.78 -25.40
N ALA A 177 -21.14 12.96 -26.03
CA ALA A 177 -19.90 12.31 -25.63
C ALA A 177 -19.45 12.72 -24.22
N THR A 178 -19.68 13.98 -23.83
CA THR A 178 -19.26 14.53 -22.54
C THR A 178 -20.07 13.94 -21.40
N THR A 179 -21.39 13.89 -21.53
CA THR A 179 -22.29 13.34 -20.52
C THR A 179 -22.08 11.83 -20.34
N LYS A 180 -21.85 11.09 -21.42
CA LYS A 180 -21.53 9.65 -21.39
C LYS A 180 -20.18 9.41 -20.70
N LYS A 181 -19.16 10.21 -21.03
CA LYS A 181 -17.85 10.13 -20.37
C LYS A 181 -17.96 10.39 -18.88
N TRP A 182 -18.69 11.44 -18.49
CA TRP A 182 -18.92 11.76 -17.09
C TRP A 182 -19.63 10.63 -16.33
N GLN A 183 -20.69 10.05 -16.92
CA GLN A 183 -21.37 8.89 -16.36
C GLN A 183 -20.40 7.71 -16.16
N SER A 184 -19.54 7.41 -17.14
CA SER A 184 -18.54 6.33 -17.03
C SER A 184 -17.56 6.57 -15.89
N ILE A 185 -17.09 7.82 -15.70
CA ILE A 185 -16.19 8.19 -14.60
C ILE A 185 -16.87 7.95 -13.24
N GLN A 186 -18.10 8.47 -13.07
CA GLN A 186 -18.83 8.29 -11.81
C GLN A 186 -19.11 6.82 -11.51
N SER A 187 -19.44 6.02 -12.53
CA SER A 187 -19.62 4.57 -12.40
C SER A 187 -18.33 3.87 -11.96
N ALA A 188 -17.20 4.18 -12.59
CA ALA A 188 -15.91 3.57 -12.25
C ALA A 188 -15.49 3.87 -10.81
N ILE A 189 -15.68 5.09 -10.33
CA ILE A 189 -15.38 5.47 -8.95
C ILE A 189 -16.32 4.76 -7.98
N TYR A 190 -17.63 4.76 -8.24
CA TYR A 190 -18.63 4.12 -7.40
C TYR A 190 -18.37 2.61 -7.25
N GLU A 191 -18.02 1.92 -8.34
CA GLU A 191 -17.70 0.49 -8.32
C GLU A 191 -16.52 0.14 -7.40
N VAL A 192 -15.61 1.07 -7.17
CA VAL A 192 -14.45 0.85 -6.29
C VAL A 192 -14.79 1.03 -4.83
N ILE A 193 -15.71 1.95 -4.49
CA ILE A 193 -15.95 2.35 -3.09
C ILE A 193 -17.19 1.75 -2.45
N ARG A 194 -18.07 1.07 -3.22
CA ARG A 194 -19.32 0.43 -2.77
C ARG A 194 -19.14 -0.88 -1.95
#